data_91ae19abae597f7654ba8fc0a33f74fa
#
_entry.id   91ae19abae597f7654ba8fc0a33f74fa
#
_cell.length_a   1.000
_cell.length_b   1.000
_cell.length_c   1.000
_cell.angle_alpha   90.00
_cell.angle_beta   90.00
_cell.angle_gamma   90.00
#
_symmetry.space_group_name_H-M   'P 1'
#
loop_
_entity.id
_entity.type
_entity.pdbx_description
1 polymer ?
#
loop_
_entity_poly.entity_id
_entity_poly.type
_entity_poly.pdbx_seq_one_letter_code
_entity_poly.pdbx_strand_id
1 'polypeptide(L)'
;IDKETHACRVLHDVYARSCGGYRAKLGHQVLLVKRLAAISAKLSSVKSNRDHKLRELLSEVVLAPTFQLPLSPYMVCAGLNVDKCRVLGSAKAPLWLEFRNAVAGAAPHVVIFKTGDDLRQDQLTLQLLRSMDALWRARGLDLRMSPYGCVATARHQGFIEVVPQSATLSEITRDERFRNGAPLLKSVRKLAAAKEAYYGS
;
A
#
# COMPACT_ATOMS: atom_id res chain seq x y z
N ILE A 1 -7.53 -21.01 21.38
CA ILE A 1 -6.82 -20.69 20.12
C ILE A 1 -7.89 -20.30 19.13
N ASP A 2 -7.85 -19.06 18.66
CA ASP A 2 -8.79 -18.51 17.69
C ASP A 2 -8.72 -19.36 16.40
N LYS A 3 -9.90 -19.81 15.88
CA LYS A 3 -9.99 -20.65 14.69
C LYS A 3 -9.38 -19.97 13.46
N GLU A 4 -9.50 -18.63 13.34
CA GLU A 4 -8.84 -17.85 12.26
C GLU A 4 -7.31 -17.94 12.34
N THR A 5 -6.74 -17.84 13.52
CA THR A 5 -5.29 -17.97 13.73
C THR A 5 -4.79 -19.38 13.41
N HIS A 6 -5.61 -20.40 13.66
CA HIS A 6 -5.28 -21.79 13.31
C HIS A 6 -5.32 -21.99 11.79
N ALA A 7 -6.38 -21.55 11.11
CA ALA A 7 -6.51 -21.65 9.66
C ALA A 7 -5.37 -20.92 8.93
N CYS A 8 -5.01 -19.71 9.36
CA CYS A 8 -3.87 -18.98 8.81
C CYS A 8 -2.54 -19.71 8.98
N ARG A 9 -2.32 -20.35 10.13
CA ARG A 9 -1.10 -21.17 10.34
C ARG A 9 -1.08 -22.39 9.43
N VAL A 10 -2.19 -23.11 9.31
CA VAL A 10 -2.28 -24.28 8.43
C VAL A 10 -2.01 -23.89 6.99
N LEU A 11 -2.65 -22.80 6.49
CA LEU A 11 -2.38 -22.29 5.15
C LEU A 11 -0.92 -21.89 4.96
N HIS A 12 -0.34 -21.16 5.92
CA HIS A 12 1.07 -20.80 5.90
C HIS A 12 1.98 -22.02 5.83
N ASP A 13 1.71 -23.05 6.63
CA ASP A 13 2.49 -24.28 6.66
C ASP A 13 2.34 -25.09 5.37
N VAL A 14 1.13 -25.15 4.79
CA VAL A 14 0.89 -25.79 3.48
C VAL A 14 1.66 -25.08 2.39
N TYR A 15 1.57 -23.74 2.30
CA TYR A 15 2.32 -22.95 1.35
C TYR A 15 3.84 -23.07 1.54
N ALA A 16 4.31 -23.02 2.78
CA ALA A 16 5.73 -23.15 3.09
C ALA A 16 6.30 -24.51 2.71
N ARG A 17 5.50 -25.58 2.77
CA ARG A 17 5.91 -26.93 2.37
C ARG A 17 5.82 -27.17 0.87
N SER A 18 4.80 -26.62 0.21
CA SER A 18 4.55 -26.82 -1.23
C SER A 18 5.43 -25.96 -2.13
N CYS A 19 5.93 -24.82 -1.65
CA CYS A 19 6.67 -23.81 -2.43
C CYS A 19 8.11 -23.66 -1.95
N GLY A 20 8.91 -24.71 -1.95
CA GLY A 20 10.27 -24.80 -1.37
C GLY A 20 11.12 -23.52 -1.34
N GLY A 21 11.37 -22.85 -2.48
CA GLY A 21 12.11 -21.58 -2.56
C GLY A 21 11.36 -20.34 -2.06
N TYR A 22 10.05 -20.42 -1.81
CA TYR A 22 9.24 -19.29 -1.37
C TYR A 22 9.28 -19.06 0.15
N ARG A 23 9.70 -20.05 0.91
CA ARG A 23 9.75 -19.97 2.38
C ARG A 23 10.64 -18.83 2.89
N ALA A 24 11.82 -18.65 2.29
CA ALA A 24 12.72 -17.55 2.65
C ALA A 24 12.09 -16.18 2.35
N LYS A 25 11.40 -16.05 1.21
CA LYS A 25 10.70 -14.82 0.81
C LYS A 25 9.58 -14.47 1.80
N LEU A 26 8.77 -15.44 2.20
CA LEU A 26 7.75 -15.26 3.24
C LEU A 26 8.37 -14.87 4.59
N GLY A 27 9.50 -15.47 4.96
CA GLY A 27 10.25 -15.11 6.17
C GLY A 27 10.63 -13.62 6.18
N HIS A 28 11.13 -13.09 5.07
CA HIS A 28 11.46 -11.66 4.94
C HIS A 28 10.21 -10.78 5.05
N GLN A 29 9.10 -11.17 4.44
CA GLN A 29 7.83 -10.43 4.56
C GLN A 29 7.32 -10.38 5.99
N VAL A 30 7.31 -11.52 6.68
CA VAL A 30 6.89 -11.61 8.10
C VAL A 30 7.78 -10.75 8.99
N LEU A 31 9.11 -10.77 8.76
CA LEU A 31 10.04 -9.96 9.53
C LEU A 31 9.83 -8.46 9.28
N LEU A 32 9.62 -8.05 8.02
CA LEU A 32 9.31 -6.66 7.67
C LEU A 32 8.04 -6.19 8.39
N VAL A 33 6.95 -6.97 8.31
CA VAL A 33 5.68 -6.66 8.97
C VAL A 33 5.85 -6.48 10.48
N LYS A 34 6.56 -7.41 11.14
CA LYS A 34 6.82 -7.33 12.59
C LYS A 34 7.62 -6.07 12.97
N ARG A 35 8.63 -5.71 12.18
CA ARG A 35 9.42 -4.49 12.41
C ARG A 35 8.60 -3.22 12.23
N LEU A 36 7.81 -3.13 11.16
CA LEU A 36 6.93 -1.98 10.93
C LEU A 36 5.85 -1.84 12.02
N ALA A 37 5.28 -2.96 12.49
CA ALA A 37 4.33 -2.95 13.61
C ALA A 37 4.98 -2.44 14.90
N ALA A 38 6.21 -2.88 15.21
CA ALA A 38 6.96 -2.40 16.37
C ALA A 38 7.29 -0.89 16.27
N ILE A 39 7.67 -0.41 15.09
CA ILE A 39 7.89 1.02 14.82
C ILE A 39 6.61 1.81 15.02
N SER A 40 5.49 1.36 14.44
CA SER A 40 4.19 2.00 14.60
C SER A 40 3.77 2.09 16.06
N ALA A 41 3.98 1.04 16.85
CA ALA A 41 3.71 1.04 18.29
C ALA A 41 4.56 2.06 19.05
N LYS A 42 5.86 2.17 18.74
CA LYS A 42 6.73 3.20 19.33
C LYS A 42 6.29 4.62 18.97
N LEU A 43 5.85 4.84 17.73
CA LEU A 43 5.41 6.15 17.26
C LEU A 43 4.06 6.59 17.86
N SER A 44 3.24 5.67 18.35
CA SER A 44 1.96 6.01 18.97
C SER A 44 2.12 6.87 20.22
N SER A 45 3.22 6.73 20.95
CA SER A 45 3.55 7.52 22.13
C SER A 45 4.23 8.86 21.82
N VAL A 46 4.69 9.07 20.57
CA VAL A 46 5.39 10.28 20.15
C VAL A 46 4.40 11.37 19.75
N LYS A 47 4.43 12.54 20.42
CA LYS A 47 3.51 13.66 20.15
C LYS A 47 4.03 14.64 19.10
N SER A 48 5.35 14.80 18.98
CA SER A 48 5.99 15.76 18.07
C SER A 48 7.14 15.10 17.30
N ASN A 49 7.52 15.68 16.17
CA ASN A 49 8.63 15.20 15.32
C ASN A 49 8.55 13.73 14.91
N ARG A 50 7.31 13.23 14.68
CA ARG A 50 7.06 11.82 14.32
C ARG A 50 7.83 11.38 13.08
N ASP A 51 7.97 12.24 12.08
CA ASP A 51 8.69 11.93 10.85
C ASP A 51 10.19 11.71 11.10
N HIS A 52 10.80 12.56 11.92
CA HIS A 52 12.20 12.38 12.29
C HIS A 52 12.40 11.06 13.05
N LYS A 53 11.53 10.79 14.04
CA LYS A 53 11.62 9.53 14.81
C LYS A 53 11.33 8.30 13.94
N LEU A 54 10.42 8.40 12.97
CA LEU A 54 10.19 7.33 12.00
C LEU A 54 11.46 7.03 11.21
N ARG A 55 12.10 8.05 10.64
CA ARG A 55 13.32 7.90 9.83
C ARG A 55 14.48 7.31 10.63
N GLU A 56 14.66 7.76 11.87
CA GLU A 56 15.63 7.18 12.81
C GLU A 56 15.39 5.67 12.99
N LEU A 57 14.15 5.28 13.33
CA LEU A 57 13.80 3.89 13.53
C LEU A 57 13.88 3.04 12.25
N LEU A 58 13.57 3.63 11.09
CA LEU A 58 13.69 2.93 9.80
C LEU A 58 15.14 2.74 9.37
N SER A 59 16.05 3.66 9.72
CA SER A 59 17.48 3.53 9.40
C SER A 59 18.14 2.36 10.13
N GLU A 60 17.60 1.95 11.28
CA GLU A 60 18.06 0.78 12.05
C GLU A 60 17.54 -0.56 11.48
N VAL A 61 16.59 -0.51 10.52
CA VAL A 61 15.98 -1.73 9.98
C VAL A 61 16.91 -2.41 8.98
N VAL A 62 17.47 -3.53 9.37
CA VAL A 62 18.23 -4.38 8.45
C VAL A 62 17.27 -5.16 7.57
N LEU A 63 17.29 -4.93 6.26
CA LEU A 63 16.50 -5.64 5.25
C LEU A 63 17.42 -6.55 4.43
N ALA A 64 16.81 -7.58 3.82
CA ALA A 64 17.52 -8.37 2.82
C ALA A 64 17.92 -7.48 1.62
N PRO A 65 18.98 -7.80 0.87
CA PRO A 65 19.39 -7.01 -0.29
C PRO A 65 18.27 -6.85 -1.32
N THR A 66 17.44 -7.89 -1.47
CA THR A 66 16.20 -7.85 -2.22
C THR A 66 15.11 -8.61 -1.46
N PHE A 67 13.89 -8.09 -1.48
CA PHE A 67 12.73 -8.72 -0.83
C PHE A 67 11.45 -8.32 -1.55
N GLN A 68 10.38 -9.09 -1.36
CA GLN A 68 9.06 -8.82 -1.94
C GLN A 68 8.14 -8.22 -0.88
N LEU A 69 7.31 -7.26 -1.28
CA LEU A 69 6.24 -6.76 -0.41
C LEU A 69 5.06 -7.75 -0.36
N PRO A 70 4.34 -7.82 0.78
CA PRO A 70 3.17 -8.70 0.92
C PRO A 70 2.03 -8.40 -0.07
N LEU A 71 1.99 -7.19 -0.64
CA LEU A 71 0.95 -6.73 -1.57
C LEU A 71 0.96 -7.49 -2.90
N SER A 72 2.15 -7.79 -3.44
CA SER A 72 2.29 -8.45 -4.72
C SER A 72 3.67 -9.11 -4.85
N PRO A 73 3.76 -10.31 -5.45
CA PRO A 73 5.03 -10.95 -5.76
C PRO A 73 5.88 -10.17 -6.78
N TYR A 74 5.27 -9.26 -7.53
CA TYR A 74 5.96 -8.38 -8.50
C TYR A 74 6.56 -7.13 -7.85
N MET A 75 6.17 -6.77 -6.63
CA MET A 75 6.75 -5.65 -5.89
C MET A 75 8.06 -6.07 -5.23
N VAL A 76 9.12 -6.17 -6.03
CA VAL A 76 10.46 -6.53 -5.56
C VAL A 76 11.22 -5.25 -5.22
N CYS A 77 11.70 -5.17 -3.97
CA CYS A 77 12.34 -4.00 -3.39
C CYS A 77 13.82 -4.26 -3.12
N ALA A 78 14.64 -3.21 -3.21
CA ALA A 78 16.07 -3.19 -2.87
C ALA A 78 16.38 -2.25 -1.69
N GLY A 79 15.44 -2.03 -0.80
CA GLY A 79 15.57 -1.20 0.40
C GLY A 79 14.51 -0.11 0.51
N LEU A 80 14.68 0.78 1.49
CA LEU A 80 13.81 1.93 1.77
C LEU A 80 14.48 3.24 1.35
N ASN A 81 13.68 4.18 0.84
CA ASN A 81 14.01 5.59 0.73
C ASN A 81 13.61 6.29 2.02
N VAL A 82 14.42 6.15 3.06
CA VAL A 82 14.08 6.56 4.43
C VAL A 82 13.67 8.04 4.50
N ASP A 83 14.35 8.91 3.76
CA ASP A 83 14.07 10.36 3.73
C ASP A 83 12.70 10.71 3.13
N LYS A 84 12.13 9.82 2.32
CA LYS A 84 10.80 9.96 1.73
C LYS A 84 9.69 9.37 2.59
N CYS A 85 10.06 8.64 3.65
CA CYS A 85 9.09 8.06 4.58
C CYS A 85 8.57 9.12 5.56
N ARG A 86 7.28 9.05 5.88
CA ARG A 86 6.60 9.97 6.79
C ARG A 86 5.43 9.32 7.51
N VAL A 87 4.97 9.95 8.57
CA VAL A 87 3.75 9.57 9.29
C VAL A 87 2.57 10.40 8.77
N LEU A 88 1.47 9.76 8.40
CA LEU A 88 0.29 10.50 7.94
C LEU A 88 -0.46 11.12 9.12
N GLY A 89 -1.02 12.32 8.89
CA GLY A 89 -1.69 13.15 9.90
C GLY A 89 -3.10 12.67 10.29
N SER A 90 -3.34 11.36 10.40
CA SER A 90 -4.60 10.80 10.89
C SER A 90 -4.48 10.30 12.33
N ALA A 91 -5.61 10.05 13.00
CA ALA A 91 -5.66 9.55 14.38
C ALA A 91 -4.89 8.24 14.58
N LYS A 92 -4.84 7.38 13.57
CA LYS A 92 -4.12 6.09 13.59
C LYS A 92 -2.66 6.21 13.16
N ALA A 93 -2.21 7.40 12.75
CA ALA A 93 -0.83 7.69 12.35
C ALA A 93 -0.21 6.64 11.39
N PRO A 94 -0.83 6.33 10.24
CA PRO A 94 -0.29 5.35 9.31
C PRO A 94 1.07 5.77 8.78
N LEU A 95 1.89 4.79 8.40
CA LEU A 95 3.22 5.02 7.88
C LEU A 95 3.17 5.07 6.35
N TRP A 96 3.56 6.19 5.77
CA TRP A 96 3.85 6.33 4.34
C TRP A 96 5.28 5.87 4.09
N LEU A 97 5.43 4.81 3.32
CA LEU A 97 6.71 4.15 3.10
C LEU A 97 7.02 4.11 1.61
N GLU A 98 8.22 4.54 1.24
CA GLU A 98 8.72 4.46 -0.13
C GLU A 98 9.86 3.44 -0.21
N PHE A 99 9.64 2.36 -0.96
CA PHE A 99 10.61 1.31 -1.18
C PHE A 99 11.28 1.48 -2.54
N ARG A 100 12.60 1.39 -2.59
CA ARG A 100 13.34 1.38 -3.85
C ARG A 100 12.98 0.13 -4.64
N ASN A 101 12.68 0.30 -5.92
CA ASN A 101 12.46 -0.82 -6.81
C ASN A 101 13.78 -1.59 -7.02
N ALA A 102 13.72 -2.91 -7.08
CA ALA A 102 14.91 -3.74 -7.38
C ALA A 102 15.37 -3.60 -8.84
N VAL A 103 14.47 -3.15 -9.73
CA VAL A 103 14.80 -2.85 -11.14
C VAL A 103 15.37 -1.43 -11.19
N ALA A 104 16.59 -1.29 -11.70
CA ALA A 104 17.25 0.01 -11.84
C ALA A 104 16.45 0.92 -12.78
N GLY A 105 16.26 2.18 -12.37
CA GLY A 105 15.51 3.18 -13.13
C GLY A 105 13.98 3.05 -13.06
N ALA A 106 13.44 1.98 -12.48
CA ALA A 106 12.00 1.85 -12.28
C ALA A 106 11.50 2.71 -11.12
N ALA A 107 10.24 3.13 -11.20
CA ALA A 107 9.59 3.91 -10.15
C ALA A 107 9.59 3.16 -8.81
N PRO A 108 9.73 3.86 -7.67
CA PRO A 108 9.66 3.24 -6.35
C PRO A 108 8.27 2.67 -6.08
N HIS A 109 8.21 1.69 -5.20
CA HIS A 109 6.95 1.17 -4.66
C HIS A 109 6.55 2.01 -3.44
N VAL A 110 5.43 2.69 -3.52
CA VAL A 110 4.92 3.51 -2.41
C VAL A 110 3.71 2.82 -1.78
N VAL A 111 3.77 2.65 -0.46
CA VAL A 111 2.71 1.97 0.27
C VAL A 111 2.39 2.69 1.58
N ILE A 112 1.17 2.51 2.07
CA ILE A 112 0.75 2.92 3.40
C ILE A 112 0.67 1.66 4.27
N PHE A 113 1.44 1.63 5.36
CA PHE A 113 1.28 0.61 6.40
C PHE A 113 0.38 1.15 7.50
N LYS A 114 -0.70 0.43 7.76
CA LYS A 114 -1.69 0.78 8.79
C LYS A 114 -1.67 -0.20 9.95
N THR A 115 -1.84 0.35 11.14
CA THR A 115 -2.13 -0.41 12.37
C THR A 115 -3.38 0.16 13.04
N GLY A 116 -4.19 -0.71 13.63
CA GLY A 116 -5.44 -0.33 14.29
C GLY A 116 -6.67 -0.27 13.37
N ASP A 117 -6.53 -0.55 12.07
CA ASP A 117 -7.61 -0.63 11.10
C ASP A 117 -7.75 -2.05 10.56
N ASP A 118 -8.98 -2.54 10.44
CA ASP A 118 -9.26 -3.83 9.83
C ASP A 118 -9.39 -3.69 8.31
N LEU A 119 -8.32 -4.04 7.59
CA LEU A 119 -8.26 -3.92 6.12
C LEU A 119 -8.91 -5.08 5.37
N ARG A 120 -9.52 -6.05 6.05
CA ARG A 120 -10.16 -7.20 5.38
C ARG A 120 -11.37 -6.77 4.56
N GLN A 121 -12.10 -5.74 5.01
CA GLN A 121 -13.22 -5.18 4.25
C GLN A 121 -12.75 -4.46 2.99
N ASP A 122 -11.70 -3.64 3.10
CA ASP A 122 -11.07 -2.98 1.94
C ASP A 122 -10.57 -4.02 0.93
N GLN A 123 -9.91 -5.07 1.42
CA GLN A 123 -9.39 -6.17 0.59
C GLN A 123 -10.52 -6.88 -0.16
N LEU A 124 -11.64 -7.20 0.53
CA LEU A 124 -12.81 -7.82 -0.11
C LEU A 124 -13.43 -6.90 -1.16
N THR A 125 -13.63 -5.62 -0.83
CA THR A 125 -14.19 -4.63 -1.76
C THR A 125 -13.34 -4.53 -3.03
N LEU A 126 -12.01 -4.45 -2.88
CA LEU A 126 -11.09 -4.39 -4.02
C LEU A 126 -11.08 -5.67 -4.85
N GLN A 127 -11.29 -6.84 -4.23
CA GLN A 127 -11.47 -8.10 -4.97
C GLN A 127 -12.75 -8.08 -5.81
N LEU A 128 -13.85 -7.59 -5.25
CA LEU A 128 -15.11 -7.42 -5.98
C LEU A 128 -14.94 -6.45 -7.16
N LEU A 129 -14.31 -5.30 -6.93
CA LEU A 129 -14.03 -4.33 -7.99
C LEU A 129 -13.20 -4.92 -9.13
N ARG A 130 -12.17 -5.74 -8.83
CA ARG A 130 -11.39 -6.45 -9.85
C ARG A 130 -12.24 -7.45 -10.64
N SER A 131 -13.12 -8.18 -9.95
CA SER A 131 -14.02 -9.11 -10.61
C SER A 131 -15.01 -8.40 -11.53
N MET A 132 -15.56 -7.26 -11.10
CA MET A 132 -16.44 -6.41 -11.91
C MET A 132 -15.71 -5.87 -13.13
N ASP A 133 -14.49 -5.34 -12.97
CA ASP A 133 -13.66 -4.85 -14.09
C ASP A 133 -13.40 -5.96 -15.12
N ALA A 134 -13.03 -7.14 -14.66
CA ALA A 134 -12.80 -8.29 -15.53
C ALA A 134 -14.06 -8.69 -16.32
N LEU A 135 -15.24 -8.71 -15.68
CA LEU A 135 -16.51 -9.01 -16.33
C LEU A 135 -16.91 -7.94 -17.36
N TRP A 136 -16.71 -6.67 -17.05
CA TRP A 136 -16.99 -5.57 -17.97
C TRP A 136 -16.07 -5.60 -19.19
N ARG A 137 -14.77 -5.80 -18.99
CA ARG A 137 -13.79 -5.94 -20.08
C ARG A 137 -14.09 -7.14 -20.97
N ALA A 138 -14.51 -8.26 -20.41
CA ALA A 138 -14.94 -9.43 -21.17
C ALA A 138 -16.18 -9.16 -22.06
N ARG A 139 -16.95 -8.10 -21.76
CA ARG A 139 -18.09 -7.61 -22.53
C ARG A 139 -17.76 -6.41 -23.42
N GLY A 140 -16.50 -6.06 -23.59
CA GLY A 140 -16.04 -4.91 -24.38
C GLY A 140 -16.22 -3.56 -23.70
N LEU A 141 -16.55 -3.51 -22.41
CA LEU A 141 -16.72 -2.28 -21.65
C LEU A 141 -15.50 -2.01 -20.76
N ASP A 142 -14.60 -1.13 -21.19
CA ASP A 142 -13.46 -0.69 -20.38
C ASP A 142 -13.80 0.61 -19.65
N LEU A 143 -14.11 0.52 -18.36
CA LEU A 143 -14.36 1.66 -17.46
C LEU A 143 -13.08 2.26 -16.88
N ARG A 144 -11.89 1.81 -17.31
CA ARG A 144 -10.57 2.26 -16.86
C ARG A 144 -10.43 2.23 -15.33
N MET A 145 -10.94 1.18 -14.71
CA MET A 145 -10.79 1.00 -13.27
C MET A 145 -9.34 0.70 -12.91
N SER A 146 -8.88 1.28 -11.81
CA SER A 146 -7.52 1.05 -11.28
C SER A 146 -7.61 0.57 -9.83
N PRO A 147 -8.05 -0.68 -9.58
CA PRO A 147 -8.11 -1.21 -8.23
C PRO A 147 -6.68 -1.41 -7.71
N TYR A 148 -6.33 -0.65 -6.68
CA TYR A 148 -5.02 -0.70 -6.03
C TYR A 148 -4.83 -1.95 -5.17
N GLY A 149 -3.59 -2.22 -4.75
CA GLY A 149 -3.25 -3.32 -3.85
C GLY A 149 -3.68 -3.02 -2.41
N CYS A 150 -4.30 -4.01 -1.76
CA CYS A 150 -4.58 -3.97 -0.32
C CYS A 150 -4.43 -5.38 0.24
N VAL A 151 -3.70 -5.53 1.35
CA VAL A 151 -3.52 -6.80 2.03
C VAL A 151 -3.56 -6.63 3.55
N ALA A 152 -4.44 -7.35 4.21
CA ALA A 152 -4.45 -7.48 5.65
C ALA A 152 -3.39 -8.51 6.06
N THR A 153 -2.39 -8.09 6.86
CA THR A 153 -1.33 -8.98 7.38
C THR A 153 -1.66 -9.52 8.77
N ALA A 154 -2.63 -8.90 9.46
CA ALA A 154 -3.27 -9.37 10.68
C ALA A 154 -4.62 -8.65 10.84
N ARG A 155 -5.38 -8.98 11.91
CA ARG A 155 -6.72 -8.45 12.14
C ARG A 155 -6.80 -6.91 12.09
N HIS A 156 -5.78 -6.21 12.58
CA HIS A 156 -5.76 -4.75 12.67
C HIS A 156 -4.49 -4.15 12.08
N GLN A 157 -3.95 -4.75 11.03
CA GLN A 157 -2.81 -4.19 10.32
C GLN A 157 -2.72 -4.71 8.89
N GLY A 158 -2.06 -3.95 8.04
CA GLY A 158 -1.79 -4.34 6.67
C GLY A 158 -1.23 -3.21 5.83
N PHE A 159 -1.16 -3.48 4.54
CA PHE A 159 -0.63 -2.56 3.54
C PHE A 159 -1.69 -2.15 2.55
N ILE A 160 -1.61 -0.89 2.13
CA ILE A 160 -2.37 -0.33 1.02
C ILE A 160 -1.37 0.24 0.03
N GLU A 161 -1.49 -0.10 -1.24
CA GLU A 161 -0.73 0.49 -2.32
C GLU A 161 -1.18 1.94 -2.56
N VAL A 162 -0.23 2.84 -2.74
CA VAL A 162 -0.54 4.23 -3.09
C VAL A 162 -0.73 4.32 -4.59
N VAL A 163 -1.89 4.83 -5.00
CA VAL A 163 -2.19 5.10 -6.41
C VAL A 163 -1.33 6.27 -6.87
N PRO A 164 -0.45 6.11 -7.86
CA PRO A 164 0.37 7.20 -8.35
C PRO A 164 -0.50 8.29 -9.01
N GLN A 165 -0.02 9.53 -8.99
CA GLN A 165 -0.70 10.67 -9.61
C GLN A 165 -2.17 10.83 -9.16
N SER A 166 -2.46 10.53 -7.91
CA SER A 166 -3.78 10.65 -7.30
C SER A 166 -3.84 11.84 -6.35
N ALA A 167 -5.02 12.40 -6.17
CA ALA A 167 -5.32 13.39 -5.16
C ALA A 167 -6.58 12.98 -4.40
N THR A 168 -6.63 13.32 -3.12
CA THR A 168 -7.83 13.08 -2.31
C THR A 168 -8.93 14.07 -2.67
N LEU A 169 -10.19 13.70 -2.47
CA LEU A 169 -11.32 14.62 -2.66
C LEU A 169 -11.13 15.90 -1.81
N SER A 170 -10.57 15.78 -0.63
CA SER A 170 -10.26 16.92 0.25
C SER A 170 -9.20 17.85 -0.35
N GLU A 171 -8.18 17.33 -1.01
CA GLU A 171 -7.20 18.15 -1.73
C GLU A 171 -7.83 18.82 -2.94
N ILE A 172 -8.60 18.07 -3.72
CA ILE A 172 -9.32 18.62 -4.89
C ILE A 172 -10.26 19.73 -4.48
N THR A 173 -11.03 19.58 -3.39
CA THR A 173 -11.99 20.61 -2.95
C THR A 173 -11.32 21.83 -2.31
N ARG A 174 -10.10 21.72 -1.80
CA ARG A 174 -9.31 22.84 -1.27
C ARG A 174 -8.59 23.65 -2.34
N ASP A 175 -8.36 23.06 -3.50
CA ASP A 175 -7.67 23.75 -4.60
C ASP A 175 -8.56 24.89 -5.12
N GLU A 176 -8.06 26.14 -5.09
CA GLU A 176 -8.79 27.33 -5.52
C GLU A 176 -9.28 27.26 -6.96
N ARG A 177 -8.59 26.48 -7.82
CA ARG A 177 -9.02 26.20 -9.20
C ARG A 177 -10.38 25.50 -9.26
N PHE A 178 -10.80 24.83 -8.19
CA PHE A 178 -12.08 24.13 -8.07
C PHE A 178 -13.11 24.87 -7.23
N ARG A 179 -12.71 25.88 -6.44
CA ARG A 179 -13.60 26.71 -5.61
C ARG A 179 -14.57 27.55 -6.43
N ASN A 180 -14.19 27.96 -7.64
CA ASN A 180 -14.98 28.85 -8.49
C ASN A 180 -16.06 28.13 -9.31
N GLY A 181 -16.81 27.22 -8.69
CA GLY A 181 -18.07 26.69 -9.22
C GLY A 181 -17.97 25.68 -10.36
N ALA A 182 -16.78 25.14 -10.66
CA ALA A 182 -16.68 24.02 -11.58
C ALA A 182 -17.23 22.76 -10.90
N PRO A 183 -18.28 22.10 -11.45
CA PRO A 183 -18.81 20.88 -10.87
C PRO A 183 -17.69 19.84 -10.72
N LEU A 184 -17.66 19.09 -9.62
CA LEU A 184 -16.70 18.02 -9.34
C LEU A 184 -16.50 17.09 -10.55
N LEU A 185 -17.55 16.87 -11.33
CA LEU A 185 -17.54 16.09 -12.58
C LEU A 185 -16.66 16.70 -13.69
N LYS A 186 -16.60 18.05 -13.82
CA LYS A 186 -15.71 18.73 -14.79
C LYS A 186 -14.24 18.59 -14.38
N SER A 187 -13.97 18.57 -13.09
CA SER A 187 -12.63 18.43 -12.53
C SER A 187 -12.10 17.00 -12.66
N VAL A 188 -12.95 16.01 -12.43
CA VAL A 188 -12.62 14.59 -12.66
C VAL A 188 -12.40 14.33 -14.15
N ARG A 189 -13.18 14.92 -15.06
CA ARG A 189 -12.96 14.82 -16.51
C ARG A 189 -11.65 15.47 -16.97
N LYS A 190 -11.26 16.62 -16.39
CA LYS A 190 -9.96 17.25 -16.67
C LYS A 190 -8.78 16.42 -16.19
N LEU A 191 -8.88 15.79 -15.01
CA LEU A 191 -7.86 14.86 -14.52
C LEU A 191 -7.77 13.60 -15.39
N ALA A 192 -8.88 13.07 -15.87
CA ALA A 192 -8.90 11.97 -16.83
C ALA A 192 -8.25 12.34 -18.15
N ALA A 193 -8.56 13.52 -18.72
CA ALA A 193 -7.97 14.02 -19.97
C ALA A 193 -6.46 14.32 -19.85
N ALA A 194 -6.00 14.84 -18.70
CA ALA A 194 -4.58 15.05 -18.44
C ALA A 194 -3.81 13.69 -18.33
N LYS A 195 -4.46 12.66 -17.82
CA LYS A 195 -3.93 11.30 -17.77
C LYS A 195 -3.82 10.69 -19.19
N GLU A 196 -4.78 10.94 -20.06
CA GLU A 196 -4.74 10.51 -21.47
C GLU A 196 -3.60 11.15 -22.27
N ALA A 197 -3.36 12.44 -22.07
CA ALA A 197 -2.26 13.16 -22.71
C ALA A 197 -0.87 12.66 -22.28
N TYR A 198 -0.76 12.11 -21.06
CA TYR A 198 0.52 11.61 -20.52
C TYR A 198 0.82 10.16 -20.94
N TYR A 199 -0.21 9.32 -21.15
CA TYR A 199 -0.04 7.91 -21.53
C TYR A 199 -0.27 7.64 -23.03
N GLY A 200 -0.66 8.65 -23.79
CA GLY A 200 -0.92 8.58 -25.24
C GLY A 200 0.23 9.06 -26.14
N SER A 201 1.39 9.31 -25.53
CA SER A 201 2.63 9.70 -26.25
C SER A 201 3.68 8.61 -26.15
#